data_f922053e17a678dd79a66d8d41b4f0e3
#
_entry.id   f922053e17a678dd79a66d8d41b4f0e3
#
_cell.length_a   1.000
_cell.length_b   1.000
_cell.length_c   1.000
_cell.angle_alpha   90.00
_cell.angle_beta   90.00
_cell.angle_gamma   90.00
#
_symmetry.space_group_name_H-M   'P 1'
#
loop_
_entity.id
_entity.type
_entity.pdbx_description
1 polymer ?
#
loop_
_entity_poly.entity_id
_entity_poly.type
_entity_poly.pdbx_seq_one_letter_code
_entity_poly.pdbx_strand_id
1 'polypeptide(L)'
;MSKLQLAVADFLTKLSSLPLRQAGVFLVLLILPWNLLLAAESIRIITTNDIHTSLKPLYYRYLDEIKPWGEQSREGNYVQKASIEGKVGGMAHVATVIKKLKAERPGKNLVLDAGDTWHGAGISVFDKGVSMVKAMNAIGFDAMAPGNWEFMYSKDHFLDLIDLAQFPLIAFNLTDTEWDEPVLDSYVIRQVGKLKVALVGMTYP
;
A
#
# COMPACT_ATOMS: atom_id res chain seq x y z
N MET A 1 -25.47 -26.12 12.38
CA MET A 1 -25.91 -24.84 12.95
C MET A 1 -24.85 -24.28 13.85
N SER A 2 -24.51 -23.00 13.72
CA SER A 2 -23.53 -22.34 14.59
C SER A 2 -24.11 -22.12 16.01
N LYS A 3 -23.26 -21.99 17.02
CA LYS A 3 -23.70 -21.66 18.41
C LYS A 3 -24.62 -20.43 18.46
N LEU A 4 -24.42 -19.49 17.53
CA LEU A 4 -25.24 -18.27 17.40
C LEU A 4 -26.67 -18.60 16.88
N GLN A 5 -26.80 -19.52 15.93
CA GLN A 5 -28.12 -19.93 15.39
C GLN A 5 -28.96 -20.68 16.43
N LEU A 6 -28.30 -21.48 17.28
CA LEU A 6 -28.97 -22.15 18.42
C LEU A 6 -29.44 -21.16 19.48
N ALA A 7 -28.60 -20.17 19.82
CA ALA A 7 -28.96 -19.10 20.77
C ALA A 7 -30.12 -18.23 20.27
N VAL A 8 -30.16 -17.92 18.97
CA VAL A 8 -31.26 -17.16 18.35
C VAL A 8 -32.56 -17.97 18.33
N ALA A 9 -32.49 -19.26 18.04
CA ALA A 9 -33.65 -20.13 18.05
C ALA A 9 -34.26 -20.30 19.46
N ASP A 10 -33.41 -20.47 20.49
CA ASP A 10 -33.83 -20.53 21.91
C ASP A 10 -34.45 -19.19 22.38
N PHE A 11 -33.89 -18.08 21.95
CA PHE A 11 -34.40 -16.75 22.24
C PHE A 11 -35.77 -16.50 21.58
N LEU A 12 -35.97 -16.90 20.31
CA LEU A 12 -37.23 -16.75 19.60
C LEU A 12 -38.36 -17.64 20.22
N THR A 13 -38.02 -18.85 20.68
CA THR A 13 -38.95 -19.71 21.39
C THR A 13 -39.40 -19.13 22.73
N LYS A 14 -38.52 -18.48 23.47
CA LYS A 14 -38.85 -17.77 24.71
C LYS A 14 -39.72 -16.53 24.45
N LEU A 15 -39.48 -15.84 23.33
CA LEU A 15 -40.31 -14.68 22.95
C LEU A 15 -41.78 -15.07 22.65
N SER A 16 -42.02 -16.21 22.00
CA SER A 16 -43.36 -16.66 21.65
C SER A 16 -44.25 -17.03 22.87
N SER A 17 -43.65 -17.18 24.05
CA SER A 17 -44.33 -17.48 25.30
C SER A 17 -44.65 -16.25 26.17
N LEU A 18 -44.30 -15.03 25.73
CA LEU A 18 -44.53 -13.80 26.47
C LEU A 18 -45.97 -13.26 26.23
N PRO A 19 -46.63 -12.68 27.24
CA PRO A 19 -47.94 -12.07 27.06
C PRO A 19 -47.84 -10.85 26.11
N LEU A 20 -48.87 -10.69 25.24
CA LEU A 20 -48.94 -9.73 24.14
C LEU A 20 -48.50 -8.28 24.48
N ARG A 21 -48.68 -7.82 25.71
CA ARG A 21 -48.24 -6.49 26.15
C ARG A 21 -46.74 -6.35 26.29
N GLN A 22 -45.99 -7.43 26.54
CA GLN A 22 -44.54 -7.40 26.66
C GLN A 22 -43.88 -7.74 25.32
N ALA A 23 -44.55 -8.48 24.44
CA ALA A 23 -44.04 -8.78 23.10
C ALA A 23 -43.89 -7.53 22.22
N GLY A 24 -44.72 -6.50 22.39
CA GLY A 24 -44.65 -5.25 21.64
C GLY A 24 -43.36 -4.46 21.92
N VAL A 25 -42.89 -4.45 23.17
CA VAL A 25 -41.67 -3.75 23.57
C VAL A 25 -40.44 -4.49 23.07
N PHE A 26 -40.44 -5.81 23.05
CA PHE A 26 -39.38 -6.64 22.51
C PHE A 26 -39.30 -6.61 20.98
N LEU A 27 -40.46 -6.49 20.28
CA LEU A 27 -40.46 -6.35 18.83
C LEU A 27 -39.84 -5.04 18.38
N VAL A 28 -40.07 -3.95 19.10
CA VAL A 28 -39.43 -2.65 18.85
C VAL A 28 -37.91 -2.73 19.10
N LEU A 29 -37.45 -3.48 20.11
CA LEU A 29 -36.02 -3.70 20.36
C LEU A 29 -35.33 -4.63 19.33
N LEU A 30 -36.09 -5.52 18.68
CA LEU A 30 -35.56 -6.38 17.60
C LEU A 30 -35.49 -5.66 16.24
N ILE A 31 -36.31 -4.63 16.03
CA ILE A 31 -36.31 -3.85 14.79
C ILE A 31 -35.24 -2.76 14.84
N LEU A 32 -34.76 -2.38 16.04
CA LEU A 32 -33.95 -1.20 16.24
C LEU A 32 -32.46 -1.34 15.87
N PRO A 33 -31.77 -2.45 15.80
CA PRO A 33 -30.37 -2.32 15.49
C PRO A 33 -29.73 -3.31 14.50
N TRP A 34 -30.48 -4.04 13.74
CA TRP A 34 -29.83 -4.84 12.69
C TRP A 34 -29.19 -3.95 11.62
N ASN A 35 -29.64 -2.70 11.51
CA ASN A 35 -28.98 -1.67 10.68
C ASN A 35 -27.84 -0.95 11.42
N LEU A 36 -27.65 -1.16 12.73
CA LEU A 36 -26.54 -0.59 13.53
C LEU A 36 -25.34 -1.52 13.69
N LEU A 37 -25.42 -2.75 13.21
CA LEU A 37 -24.25 -3.50 12.80
C LEU A 37 -23.79 -2.96 11.44
N LEU A 38 -23.48 -1.68 11.38
CA LEU A 38 -22.70 -1.08 10.31
C LEU A 38 -21.42 -1.89 10.26
N ALA A 39 -21.35 -2.79 9.29
CA ALA A 39 -20.08 -3.46 8.98
C ALA A 39 -19.04 -2.36 8.87
N ALA A 40 -18.06 -2.37 9.76
CA ALA A 40 -17.03 -1.35 9.78
C ALA A 40 -16.48 -1.20 8.37
N GLU A 41 -16.54 0.01 7.81
CA GLU A 41 -15.99 0.25 6.49
C GLU A 41 -14.49 -0.01 6.60
N SER A 42 -14.00 -1.01 5.89
CA SER A 42 -12.58 -1.34 5.87
C SER A 42 -11.98 -1.03 4.51
N ILE A 43 -10.84 -0.40 4.51
CA ILE A 43 -10.03 -0.16 3.32
C ILE A 43 -8.77 -1.03 3.37
N ARG A 44 -8.18 -1.29 2.21
CA ARG A 44 -6.89 -1.94 2.08
C ARG A 44 -5.86 -0.89 1.69
N ILE A 45 -4.76 -0.86 2.41
CA ILE A 45 -3.59 -0.08 2.05
C ILE A 45 -2.55 -1.06 1.50
N ILE A 46 -2.06 -0.79 0.30
CA ILE A 46 -1.00 -1.52 -0.40
C ILE A 46 0.17 -0.57 -0.46
N THR A 47 1.29 -0.93 0.15
CA THR A 47 2.48 -0.08 0.20
C THR A 47 3.65 -0.73 -0.50
N THR A 48 4.46 0.10 -1.13
CA THR A 48 5.80 -0.22 -1.61
C THR A 48 6.80 0.79 -1.06
N ASN A 49 8.05 0.41 -0.97
CA ASN A 49 9.19 1.24 -0.63
C ASN A 49 10.47 0.55 -1.08
N ASP A 50 11.57 1.28 -1.21
CA ASP A 50 12.90 0.75 -1.51
C ASP A 50 12.92 -0.14 -2.78
N ILE A 51 12.19 0.25 -3.81
CA ILE A 51 12.16 -0.52 -5.08
C ILE A 51 13.48 -0.35 -5.85
N HIS A 52 14.16 0.78 -5.65
CA HIS A 52 15.47 1.05 -6.23
C HIS A 52 15.56 0.76 -7.73
N THR A 53 14.59 1.26 -8.51
CA THR A 53 14.48 1.07 -9.97
C THR A 53 14.54 -0.39 -10.45
N SER A 54 14.09 -1.33 -9.63
CA SER A 54 14.01 -2.75 -9.98
C SER A 54 12.89 -3.02 -10.99
N LEU A 55 13.02 -2.49 -12.22
CA LEU A 55 12.03 -2.62 -13.29
C LEU A 55 11.88 -4.05 -13.78
N LYS A 56 13.01 -4.77 -13.89
CA LYS A 56 13.05 -6.16 -14.40
C LYS A 56 13.24 -7.14 -13.26
N PRO A 57 12.63 -8.33 -13.35
CA PRO A 57 12.88 -9.39 -12.39
C PRO A 57 14.32 -9.87 -12.47
N LEU A 58 14.91 -10.13 -11.31
CA LEU A 58 16.30 -10.54 -11.14
C LEU A 58 16.38 -11.86 -10.38
N TYR A 59 17.49 -12.58 -10.54
CA TYR A 59 17.86 -13.66 -9.64
C TYR A 59 18.31 -13.02 -8.32
N TYR A 60 17.46 -13.11 -7.30
CA TYR A 60 17.71 -12.43 -6.03
C TYR A 60 18.58 -13.28 -5.11
N ARG A 61 19.49 -12.63 -4.39
CA ARG A 61 20.33 -13.24 -3.38
C ARG A 61 19.86 -12.81 -2.00
N TYR A 62 19.45 -13.76 -1.18
CA TYR A 62 18.95 -13.47 0.16
C TYR A 62 20.08 -12.99 1.08
N LEU A 63 19.74 -12.16 2.08
CA LEU A 63 20.71 -11.57 3.00
C LEU A 63 21.46 -12.62 3.85
N ASP A 64 20.81 -13.73 4.19
CA ASP A 64 21.42 -14.85 4.89
C ASP A 64 22.49 -15.61 4.06
N GLU A 65 22.49 -15.37 2.75
CA GLU A 65 23.48 -15.90 1.80
C GLU A 65 24.62 -14.91 1.53
N ILE A 66 24.49 -13.64 1.99
CA ILE A 66 25.53 -12.62 1.86
C ILE A 66 26.39 -12.68 3.11
N LYS A 67 27.60 -13.19 2.96
CA LYS A 67 28.58 -13.20 4.04
C LYS A 67 29.54 -12.03 3.95
N PRO A 68 30.16 -11.64 5.09
CA PRO A 68 31.24 -10.68 5.09
C PRO A 68 32.33 -11.07 4.07
N TRP A 69 32.97 -10.07 3.52
CA TRP A 69 34.05 -10.26 2.55
C TRP A 69 35.11 -11.26 3.08
N GLY A 70 35.36 -12.33 2.34
CA GLY A 70 36.36 -13.34 2.68
C GLY A 70 35.83 -14.61 3.33
N GLU A 71 34.57 -14.67 3.75
CA GLU A 71 33.96 -15.90 4.26
C GLU A 71 33.27 -16.68 3.15
N GLN A 72 33.56 -17.97 3.06
CA GLN A 72 32.81 -18.86 2.16
C GLN A 72 31.43 -19.17 2.75
N SER A 73 30.41 -19.00 1.96
CA SER A 73 29.04 -19.36 2.31
C SER A 73 28.94 -20.87 2.50
N ARG A 74 28.63 -21.33 3.71
CA ARG A 74 28.54 -22.76 4.05
C ARG A 74 27.30 -23.45 3.46
N GLU A 75 26.25 -22.73 3.17
CA GLU A 75 24.95 -23.33 2.82
C GLU A 75 24.21 -22.65 1.69
N GLY A 76 24.73 -21.57 1.15
CA GLY A 76 24.03 -20.85 0.10
C GLY A 76 24.35 -21.41 -1.27
N ASN A 77 23.75 -22.46 -1.70
CA ASN A 77 23.73 -22.72 -3.12
C ASN A 77 22.79 -21.73 -3.79
N TYR A 78 23.24 -20.44 -3.84
CA TYR A 78 22.56 -19.37 -4.55
C TYR A 78 22.10 -19.82 -5.94
N VAL A 79 22.94 -20.55 -6.67
CA VAL A 79 22.62 -21.09 -8.00
C VAL A 79 21.46 -22.07 -7.92
N GLN A 80 21.42 -22.93 -6.92
CA GLN A 80 20.34 -23.89 -6.74
C GLN A 80 19.02 -23.20 -6.36
N LYS A 81 19.03 -22.25 -5.42
CA LYS A 81 17.84 -21.46 -5.08
C LYS A 81 17.36 -20.63 -6.26
N ALA A 82 18.27 -19.93 -6.94
CA ALA A 82 17.93 -19.16 -8.13
C ALA A 82 17.37 -20.03 -9.26
N SER A 83 17.83 -21.28 -9.37
CA SER A 83 17.29 -22.25 -10.33
C SER A 83 15.87 -22.70 -9.98
N ILE A 84 15.56 -22.84 -8.68
CA ILE A 84 14.23 -23.25 -8.21
C ILE A 84 13.23 -22.09 -8.27
N GLU A 85 13.61 -20.93 -7.75
CA GLU A 85 12.73 -19.77 -7.63
C GLU A 85 12.64 -18.96 -8.93
N GLY A 86 13.68 -19.04 -9.78
CA GLY A 86 13.78 -18.24 -10.98
C GLY A 86 14.04 -16.76 -10.69
N LYS A 87 13.62 -15.91 -11.59
CA LYS A 87 13.71 -14.45 -11.43
C LYS A 87 12.52 -13.94 -10.63
N VAL A 88 12.79 -13.13 -9.60
CA VAL A 88 11.80 -12.55 -8.69
C VAL A 88 11.81 -11.01 -8.76
N GLY A 89 10.80 -10.37 -8.21
CA GLY A 89 10.66 -8.92 -8.23
C GLY A 89 10.30 -8.36 -9.62
N GLY A 90 10.61 -7.09 -9.82
CA GLY A 90 10.30 -6.35 -11.06
C GLY A 90 8.89 -5.76 -11.07
N MET A 91 8.77 -4.56 -11.68
CA MET A 91 7.52 -3.77 -11.64
C MET A 91 6.35 -4.47 -12.31
N ALA A 92 6.57 -5.35 -13.30
CA ALA A 92 5.49 -6.13 -13.91
C ALA A 92 4.86 -7.13 -12.93
N HIS A 93 5.66 -7.76 -12.06
CA HIS A 93 5.13 -8.64 -11.02
C HIS A 93 4.42 -7.83 -9.95
N VAL A 94 4.99 -6.71 -9.51
CA VAL A 94 4.35 -5.76 -8.56
C VAL A 94 3.00 -5.31 -9.12
N ALA A 95 2.94 -4.89 -10.38
CA ALA A 95 1.71 -4.50 -11.06
C ALA A 95 0.65 -5.62 -11.04
N THR A 96 1.07 -6.86 -11.30
CA THR A 96 0.18 -8.03 -11.28
C THR A 96 -0.41 -8.28 -9.90
N VAL A 97 0.42 -8.19 -8.85
CA VAL A 97 -0.02 -8.35 -7.45
C VAL A 97 -0.98 -7.23 -7.06
N ILE A 98 -0.62 -5.97 -7.35
CA ILE A 98 -1.47 -4.81 -7.06
C ILE A 98 -2.82 -4.94 -7.78
N LYS A 99 -2.83 -5.30 -9.07
CA LYS A 99 -4.05 -5.52 -9.85
C LYS A 99 -4.95 -6.60 -9.23
N LYS A 100 -4.37 -7.71 -8.81
CA LYS A 100 -5.10 -8.79 -8.11
C LYS A 100 -5.71 -8.28 -6.81
N LEU A 101 -4.93 -7.61 -5.97
CA LEU A 101 -5.38 -7.07 -4.69
C LEU A 101 -6.49 -6.01 -4.88
N LYS A 102 -6.37 -5.13 -5.88
CA LYS A 102 -7.41 -4.14 -6.21
C LYS A 102 -8.70 -4.82 -6.66
N ALA A 103 -8.61 -5.91 -7.42
CA ALA A 103 -9.77 -6.66 -7.90
C ALA A 103 -10.53 -7.38 -6.78
N GLU A 104 -9.86 -7.80 -5.71
CA GLU A 104 -10.50 -8.44 -4.54
C GLU A 104 -11.38 -7.46 -3.73
N ARG A 105 -11.08 -6.15 -3.77
CA ARG A 105 -11.81 -5.10 -3.05
C ARG A 105 -12.00 -3.86 -3.93
N PRO A 106 -12.87 -3.91 -4.93
CA PRO A 106 -13.07 -2.79 -5.85
C PRO A 106 -13.45 -1.49 -5.12
N GLY A 107 -12.75 -0.38 -5.42
CA GLY A 107 -12.98 0.94 -4.82
C GLY A 107 -12.60 1.08 -3.34
N LYS A 108 -11.96 0.06 -2.73
CA LYS A 108 -11.58 0.06 -1.31
C LYS A 108 -10.08 -0.14 -1.09
N ASN A 109 -9.27 0.31 -2.03
CA ASN A 109 -7.82 0.17 -1.96
C ASN A 109 -7.14 1.54 -2.11
N LEU A 110 -5.99 1.68 -1.45
CA LEU A 110 -4.99 2.72 -1.68
C LEU A 110 -3.67 2.04 -2.01
N VAL A 111 -2.97 2.56 -3.02
CA VAL A 111 -1.64 2.11 -3.44
C VAL A 111 -0.67 3.25 -3.20
N LEU A 112 0.22 3.07 -2.26
CA LEU A 112 1.13 4.11 -1.78
C LEU A 112 2.57 3.66 -1.95
N ASP A 113 3.47 4.64 -2.12
CA ASP A 113 4.91 4.40 -2.11
C ASP A 113 5.58 5.28 -1.05
N ALA A 114 6.53 4.73 -0.32
CA ALA A 114 7.24 5.43 0.75
C ALA A 114 8.68 5.83 0.36
N GLY A 115 8.98 5.85 -0.94
CA GLY A 115 10.22 6.37 -1.46
C GLY A 115 11.33 5.35 -1.67
N ASP A 116 12.49 5.86 -2.02
CA ASP A 116 13.67 5.12 -2.47
C ASP A 116 13.36 4.23 -3.69
N THR A 117 12.55 4.76 -4.58
CA THR A 117 12.00 4.00 -5.69
C THR A 117 12.65 4.37 -7.03
N TRP A 118 13.00 5.66 -7.25
CA TRP A 118 13.40 6.18 -8.55
C TRP A 118 14.89 6.04 -8.87
N HIS A 119 15.71 5.64 -7.92
CA HIS A 119 17.15 5.47 -8.06
C HIS A 119 17.61 4.10 -7.55
N GLY A 120 18.72 3.57 -8.04
CA GLY A 120 19.39 2.39 -7.46
C GLY A 120 19.84 1.33 -8.46
N ALA A 121 19.07 1.04 -9.50
CA ALA A 121 19.50 0.08 -10.53
C ALA A 121 20.22 0.78 -11.70
N GLY A 122 20.98 0.01 -12.50
CA GLY A 122 21.74 0.54 -13.62
C GLY A 122 20.95 1.36 -14.63
N ILE A 123 19.66 1.08 -14.83
CA ILE A 123 18.81 1.86 -15.73
C ILE A 123 18.66 3.31 -15.29
N SER A 124 18.61 3.56 -13.98
CA SER A 124 18.46 4.91 -13.45
C SER A 124 19.70 5.79 -13.62
N VAL A 125 20.85 5.21 -13.92
CA VAL A 125 22.05 5.99 -14.31
C VAL A 125 21.83 6.69 -15.64
N PHE A 126 21.07 6.06 -16.55
CA PHE A 126 20.83 6.59 -17.89
C PHE A 126 19.60 7.48 -17.98
N ASP A 127 18.49 7.07 -17.38
CA ASP A 127 17.20 7.75 -17.49
C ASP A 127 16.78 8.52 -16.24
N LYS A 128 17.61 8.47 -15.21
CA LYS A 128 17.44 9.23 -13.95
C LYS A 128 16.05 9.06 -13.33
N GLY A 129 15.50 7.84 -13.37
CA GLY A 129 14.22 7.51 -12.75
C GLY A 129 12.98 7.65 -13.64
N VAL A 130 13.10 8.20 -14.84
CA VAL A 130 11.96 8.41 -15.76
C VAL A 130 11.20 7.12 -16.05
N SER A 131 11.90 6.00 -16.30
CA SER A 131 11.25 4.70 -16.54
C SER A 131 10.43 4.23 -15.35
N MET A 132 10.92 4.50 -14.12
CA MET A 132 10.23 4.09 -12.92
C MET A 132 8.95 4.91 -12.71
N VAL A 133 9.00 6.23 -12.86
CA VAL A 133 7.81 7.09 -12.78
C VAL A 133 6.77 6.66 -13.81
N LYS A 134 7.16 6.36 -15.05
CA LYS A 134 6.25 5.82 -16.08
C LYS A 134 5.64 4.48 -15.70
N ALA A 135 6.42 3.58 -15.08
CA ALA A 135 5.89 2.31 -14.59
C ALA A 135 4.89 2.50 -13.44
N MET A 136 5.19 3.40 -12.51
CA MET A 136 4.28 3.76 -11.41
C MET A 136 2.98 4.39 -11.93
N ASN A 137 3.05 5.28 -12.92
CA ASN A 137 1.86 5.83 -13.60
C ASN A 137 0.99 4.74 -14.20
N ALA A 138 1.60 3.76 -14.90
CA ALA A 138 0.88 2.64 -15.51
C ALA A 138 0.22 1.70 -14.47
N ILE A 139 0.80 1.58 -13.27
CA ILE A 139 0.24 0.79 -12.16
C ILE A 139 -0.90 1.53 -11.47
N GLY A 140 -0.85 2.85 -11.41
CA GLY A 140 -1.83 3.71 -10.77
C GLY A 140 -1.65 3.76 -9.26
N PHE A 141 -0.55 4.39 -8.82
CA PHE A 141 -0.33 4.78 -7.44
C PHE A 141 -1.25 5.94 -7.05
N ASP A 142 -1.64 6.01 -5.78
CA ASP A 142 -2.53 7.05 -5.25
C ASP A 142 -1.75 8.22 -4.62
N ALA A 143 -0.57 7.95 -4.08
CA ALA A 143 0.38 8.96 -3.58
C ALA A 143 1.75 8.33 -3.34
N MET A 144 2.78 9.19 -3.23
CA MET A 144 4.14 8.83 -2.85
C MET A 144 4.71 9.85 -1.87
N ALA A 145 5.41 9.38 -0.84
CA ALA A 145 6.33 10.20 -0.07
C ALA A 145 7.76 9.94 -0.60
N PRO A 146 8.55 10.96 -0.98
CA PRO A 146 9.90 10.75 -1.47
C PRO A 146 10.81 10.25 -0.35
N GLY A 147 11.69 9.32 -0.65
CA GLY A 147 12.81 8.93 0.20
C GLY A 147 14.04 9.80 -0.05
N ASN A 148 15.17 9.46 0.55
CA ASN A 148 16.41 10.21 0.35
C ASN A 148 17.02 9.99 -1.05
N TRP A 149 16.73 8.89 -1.71
CA TRP A 149 17.29 8.58 -3.04
C TRP A 149 16.60 9.34 -4.17
N GLU A 150 15.40 9.87 -3.98
CA GLU A 150 14.75 10.73 -4.96
C GLU A 150 15.48 12.04 -5.19
N PHE A 151 16.30 12.49 -4.22
CA PHE A 151 17.07 13.75 -4.30
C PHE A 151 18.47 13.57 -4.91
N MET A 152 18.87 12.35 -5.32
CA MET A 152 20.24 12.03 -5.72
C MET A 152 20.71 12.68 -7.02
N TYR A 153 19.80 13.14 -7.88
CA TYR A 153 20.21 13.73 -9.16
C TYR A 153 20.39 15.26 -9.08
N SER A 154 19.31 16.00 -8.96
CA SER A 154 19.31 17.45 -8.73
C SER A 154 17.91 17.90 -8.36
N LYS A 155 17.77 19.12 -7.81
CA LYS A 155 16.47 19.75 -7.54
C LYS A 155 15.62 19.83 -8.81
N ASP A 156 16.19 20.40 -9.89
CA ASP A 156 15.44 20.61 -11.14
C ASP A 156 14.93 19.27 -11.70
N HIS A 157 15.78 18.25 -11.72
CA HIS A 157 15.36 16.93 -12.21
C HIS A 157 14.32 16.26 -11.31
N PHE A 158 14.40 16.46 -10.00
CA PHE A 158 13.36 16.00 -9.07
C PHE A 158 12.01 16.66 -9.39
N LEU A 159 11.98 17.95 -9.67
CA LEU A 159 10.79 18.67 -10.07
C LEU A 159 10.26 18.16 -11.42
N ASP A 160 11.13 17.90 -12.41
CA ASP A 160 10.74 17.28 -13.68
C ASP A 160 10.07 15.92 -13.50
N LEU A 161 10.55 15.11 -12.55
CA LEU A 161 9.94 13.80 -12.23
C LEU A 161 8.58 13.94 -11.53
N ILE A 162 8.42 14.96 -10.68
CA ILE A 162 7.12 15.30 -10.08
C ILE A 162 6.10 15.65 -11.16
N ASP A 163 6.48 16.49 -12.11
CA ASP A 163 5.62 16.90 -13.23
C ASP A 163 5.26 15.71 -14.15
N LEU A 164 6.14 14.73 -14.25
CA LEU A 164 5.89 13.50 -15.00
C LEU A 164 4.94 12.55 -14.28
N ALA A 165 4.91 12.59 -12.95
CA ALA A 165 4.10 11.69 -12.12
C ALA A 165 2.60 12.02 -12.25
N GLN A 166 1.77 10.99 -12.43
CA GLN A 166 0.30 11.11 -12.47
C GLN A 166 -0.33 10.87 -11.09
N PHE A 167 0.47 10.93 -10.05
CA PHE A 167 0.08 10.80 -8.65
C PHE A 167 0.81 11.88 -7.84
N PRO A 168 0.23 12.39 -6.76
CA PRO A 168 0.88 13.40 -5.94
C PRO A 168 2.07 12.83 -5.19
N LEU A 169 3.14 13.62 -5.12
CA LEU A 169 4.16 13.49 -4.09
C LEU A 169 3.77 14.38 -2.92
N ILE A 170 3.94 13.87 -1.71
CA ILE A 170 3.56 14.56 -0.47
C ILE A 170 4.68 14.49 0.57
N ALA A 171 5.03 15.62 1.18
CA ALA A 171 5.96 15.67 2.29
C ALA A 171 5.81 16.98 3.08
N PHE A 172 5.39 16.89 4.34
CA PHE A 172 5.21 18.11 5.16
C PHE A 172 6.52 18.73 5.64
N ASN A 173 7.62 17.99 5.61
CA ASN A 173 8.94 18.40 6.10
C ASN A 173 9.95 18.72 4.99
N LEU A 174 9.49 18.90 3.75
CA LEU A 174 10.34 19.31 2.64
C LEU A 174 10.09 20.79 2.31
N THR A 175 11.05 21.65 2.65
CA THR A 175 11.00 23.08 2.38
C THR A 175 12.15 23.50 1.47
N ASP A 176 11.91 24.58 0.71
CA ASP A 176 12.97 25.25 -0.03
C ASP A 176 13.85 26.04 0.95
N THR A 177 15.16 25.90 0.86
CA THR A 177 16.09 26.56 1.80
C THR A 177 16.27 28.05 1.58
N GLU A 178 15.85 28.57 0.45
CA GLU A 178 15.95 30.00 0.12
C GLU A 178 14.77 30.81 0.68
N TRP A 179 13.55 30.21 0.61
CA TRP A 179 12.32 30.91 0.96
C TRP A 179 11.59 30.30 2.16
N ASP A 180 12.05 29.16 2.65
CA ASP A 180 11.40 28.38 3.70
C ASP A 180 9.96 27.99 3.35
N GLU A 181 9.69 27.86 2.07
CA GLU A 181 8.36 27.48 1.56
C GLU A 181 8.28 25.96 1.31
N PRO A 182 7.11 25.34 1.54
CA PRO A 182 6.91 23.94 1.21
C PRO A 182 7.13 23.65 -0.28
N VAL A 183 7.95 22.65 -0.60
CA VAL A 183 8.18 22.19 -1.99
C VAL A 183 7.05 21.28 -2.47
N LEU A 184 6.45 20.54 -1.55
CA LEU A 184 5.37 19.58 -1.81
C LEU A 184 4.19 19.85 -0.89
N ASP A 185 3.00 19.41 -1.31
CA ASP A 185 1.85 19.37 -0.41
C ASP A 185 2.13 18.49 0.81
N SER A 186 1.72 18.94 1.98
CA SER A 186 1.89 18.19 3.22
C SER A 186 1.02 16.93 3.26
N TYR A 187 -0.13 16.97 2.60
CA TYR A 187 -1.10 15.88 2.58
C TYR A 187 -1.99 15.93 1.35
N VAL A 188 -2.66 14.84 1.07
CA VAL A 188 -3.72 14.74 0.08
C VAL A 188 -4.91 13.95 0.64
N ILE A 189 -6.13 14.34 0.25
CA ILE A 189 -7.34 13.60 0.61
C ILE A 189 -7.75 12.69 -0.54
N ARG A 190 -8.02 11.43 -0.23
CA ARG A 190 -8.54 10.42 -1.16
C ARG A 190 -9.89 9.90 -0.69
N GLN A 191 -10.83 9.78 -1.62
CA GLN A 191 -12.09 9.09 -1.37
C GLN A 191 -11.88 7.59 -1.61
N VAL A 192 -12.12 6.76 -0.58
CA VAL A 192 -11.95 5.30 -0.66
C VAL A 192 -13.23 4.64 -0.12
N GLY A 193 -14.03 4.09 -1.01
CA GLY A 193 -15.39 3.69 -0.64
C GLY A 193 -16.19 4.89 -0.11
N LYS A 194 -16.69 4.79 1.11
CA LYS A 194 -17.41 5.88 1.78
C LYS A 194 -16.52 6.76 2.65
N LEU A 195 -15.26 6.42 2.79
CA LEU A 195 -14.33 7.12 3.68
C LEU A 195 -13.55 8.20 2.93
N LYS A 196 -13.35 9.34 3.59
CA LYS A 196 -12.33 10.34 3.22
C LYS A 196 -11.09 10.04 4.02
N VAL A 197 -9.99 9.71 3.34
CA VAL A 197 -8.71 9.36 3.94
C VAL A 197 -7.72 10.48 3.66
N ALA A 198 -7.16 11.08 4.70
CA ALA A 198 -6.05 12.01 4.57
C ALA A 198 -4.74 11.20 4.57
N LEU A 199 -3.94 11.38 3.54
CA LEU A 199 -2.60 10.82 3.40
C LEU A 199 -1.62 11.94 3.71
N VAL A 200 -0.85 11.80 4.78
CA VAL A 200 0.19 12.76 5.17
C VAL A 200 1.54 12.14 4.82
N GLY A 201 2.37 12.88 4.10
CA GLY A 201 3.71 12.44 3.70
C GLY A 201 4.79 13.04 4.57
N MET A 202 5.87 12.26 4.77
CA MET A 202 7.10 12.71 5.39
C MET A 202 8.27 12.09 4.62
N THR A 203 9.25 12.92 4.26
CA THR A 203 10.50 12.45 3.69
C THR A 203 11.56 12.28 4.77
N TYR A 204 12.72 11.75 4.39
CA TYR A 204 13.89 11.63 5.25
C TYR A 204 14.28 13.02 5.79
N PRO A 205 14.59 13.15 7.10
CA PRO A 205 14.98 14.40 7.74
C PRO A 205 16.41 14.86 7.36
#